data_888a0af58635404a2fcdb17e0669a759
#
_entry.id   888a0af58635404a2fcdb17e0669a759
#
_cell.length_a   1.000
_cell.length_b   1.000
_cell.length_c   1.000
_cell.angle_alpha   90.00
_cell.angle_beta   90.00
_cell.angle_gamma   90.00
#
_symmetry.space_group_name_H-M   'P 1'
#
loop_
_entity.id
_entity.type
_entity.pdbx_description
1 polymer ?
#
loop_
_entity_poly.entity_id
_entity_poly.type
_entity_poly.pdbx_seq_one_letter_code
_entity_poly.pdbx_strand_id
1 'polypeptide(L)'
;MLDRYFARWYRILAATPDEQREGIDRWFYALRRPRSFAVEYKTDWTASRTGNAFIETVSVDTRDRAGWAYTSAADLLLYYLPGRASIYVLALTALRYRLPFWTQQYPIREIPNDGYHTHGLLVPLDELARSAQRVLSVPAPGR
;
A
#
# COMPACT_ATOMS: atom_id res chain seq x y z
N MET A 1 9.57 -0.80 11.55
CA MET A 1 9.42 0.68 11.74
C MET A 1 7.95 1.07 11.87
N LEU A 2 7.08 0.67 10.94
CA LEU A 2 5.65 1.01 10.98
C LEU A 2 4.96 0.52 12.25
N ASP A 3 5.15 -0.74 12.64
CA ASP A 3 4.59 -1.28 13.88
C ASP A 3 4.95 -0.40 15.08
N ARG A 4 6.23 -0.04 15.19
CA ARG A 4 6.71 0.81 16.28
C ARG A 4 6.08 2.20 16.26
N TYR A 5 5.89 2.78 15.09
CA TYR A 5 5.29 4.10 14.94
C TYR A 5 3.84 4.10 15.42
N PHE A 6 3.05 3.08 15.01
CA PHE A 6 1.63 3.00 15.31
C PHE A 6 1.31 2.39 16.68
N ALA A 7 2.27 1.75 17.34
CA ALA A 7 2.07 1.08 18.65
C ALA A 7 1.58 2.03 19.75
N ARG A 8 1.77 3.33 19.59
CA ARG A 8 1.30 4.32 20.57
C ARG A 8 -0.23 4.50 20.57
N TRP A 9 -0.90 4.08 19.52
CA TRP A 9 -2.36 4.22 19.36
C TRP A 9 -3.08 2.89 19.17
N TYR A 10 -2.34 1.86 18.79
CA TYR A 10 -2.92 0.56 18.43
C TYR A 10 -2.12 -0.58 19.04
N ARG A 11 -2.84 -1.62 19.46
CA ARG A 11 -2.25 -2.95 19.64
C ARG A 11 -2.15 -3.56 18.24
N ILE A 12 -0.97 -4.00 17.85
CA ILE A 12 -0.70 -4.49 16.52
C ILE A 12 -0.34 -5.97 16.59
N LEU A 13 -1.07 -6.80 15.86
CA LEU A 13 -0.83 -8.22 15.74
C LEU A 13 -0.46 -8.58 14.31
N ALA A 14 0.53 -9.44 14.15
CA ALA A 14 0.89 -10.00 12.85
C ALA A 14 -0.26 -10.86 12.32
N ALA A 15 -0.53 -10.75 11.02
CA ALA A 15 -1.48 -11.62 10.35
C ALA A 15 -0.93 -13.05 10.23
N THR A 16 -1.82 -14.01 10.09
CA THR A 16 -1.46 -15.40 9.80
C THR A 16 -0.89 -15.53 8.38
N PRO A 17 -0.15 -16.61 8.05
CA PRO A 17 0.33 -16.82 6.68
C PRO A 17 -0.81 -16.84 5.63
N ASP A 18 -1.97 -17.39 5.96
CA ASP A 18 -3.12 -17.37 5.06
C ASP A 18 -3.66 -15.97 4.84
N GLU A 19 -3.78 -15.17 5.89
CA GLU A 19 -4.19 -13.77 5.80
C GLU A 19 -3.17 -12.93 5.01
N GLN A 20 -1.87 -13.21 5.18
CA GLN A 20 -0.82 -12.53 4.41
C GLN A 20 -0.94 -12.81 2.91
N ARG A 21 -1.32 -14.01 2.52
CA ARG A 21 -1.60 -14.35 1.11
C ARG A 21 -2.80 -13.58 0.55
N GLU A 22 -3.73 -13.19 1.42
CA GLU A 22 -4.88 -12.36 1.07
C GLU A 22 -4.58 -10.85 1.11
N GLY A 23 -3.33 -10.47 1.40
CA GLY A 23 -2.89 -9.07 1.43
C GLY A 23 -3.12 -8.38 2.77
N ILE A 24 -3.20 -9.14 3.86
CA ILE A 24 -3.26 -8.59 5.21
C ILE A 24 -1.92 -8.85 5.91
N ASP A 25 -1.24 -7.78 6.30
CA ASP A 25 0.03 -7.90 7.02
C ASP A 25 -0.15 -7.83 8.53
N ARG A 26 -1.08 -6.98 8.98
CA ARG A 26 -1.31 -6.69 10.40
C ARG A 26 -2.78 -6.50 10.71
N TRP A 27 -3.13 -6.77 11.96
CA TRP A 27 -4.39 -6.36 12.56
C TRP A 27 -4.12 -5.24 13.56
N PHE A 28 -4.82 -4.13 13.40
CA PHE A 28 -4.74 -2.97 14.30
C PHE A 28 -5.97 -2.94 15.20
N TYR A 29 -5.74 -2.89 16.51
CA TYR A 29 -6.79 -2.75 17.52
C TYR A 29 -6.58 -1.43 18.25
N ALA A 30 -7.52 -0.49 18.11
CA ALA A 30 -7.42 0.81 18.76
C ALA A 30 -7.38 0.67 20.28
N LEU A 31 -6.45 1.37 20.95
CA LEU A 31 -6.28 1.28 22.39
C LEU A 31 -7.41 1.98 23.17
N ARG A 32 -8.05 2.98 22.56
CA ARG A 32 -9.04 3.85 23.24
C ARG A 32 -10.44 3.74 22.67
N ARG A 33 -10.68 2.93 21.67
CA ARG A 33 -11.98 2.74 21.01
C ARG A 33 -12.17 1.29 20.64
N PRO A 34 -13.41 0.75 20.66
CA PRO A 34 -13.67 -0.62 20.21
C PRO A 34 -13.62 -0.71 18.68
N ARG A 35 -12.46 -0.53 18.11
CA ARG A 35 -12.26 -0.47 16.68
C ARG A 35 -11.06 -1.30 16.27
N SER A 36 -11.23 -2.16 15.26
CA SER A 36 -10.15 -2.94 14.67
C SER A 36 -10.26 -2.91 13.15
N PHE A 37 -9.12 -3.08 12.48
CA PHE A 37 -9.08 -3.15 11.02
C PHE A 37 -7.84 -3.89 10.55
N ALA A 38 -7.96 -4.46 9.36
CA ALA A 38 -6.88 -5.15 8.67
C ALA A 38 -6.04 -4.15 7.86
N VAL A 39 -4.73 -4.33 7.90
CA VAL A 39 -3.77 -3.38 7.30
C VAL A 39 -2.81 -4.12 6.40
N GLU A 40 -2.58 -3.58 5.21
CA GLU A 40 -1.48 -3.95 4.32
C GLU A 40 -0.40 -2.87 4.36
N TYR A 41 0.87 -3.31 4.45
CA TYR A 41 2.04 -2.45 4.39
C TYR A 41 2.68 -2.51 3.00
N LYS A 42 2.96 -1.36 2.42
CA LYS A 42 3.80 -1.25 1.23
C LYS A 42 4.88 -0.22 1.47
N THR A 43 6.11 -0.59 1.13
CA THR A 43 7.27 0.32 1.20
C THR A 43 7.80 0.53 -0.20
N ASP A 44 7.93 1.78 -0.61
CA ASP A 44 8.36 2.14 -1.96
C ASP A 44 9.50 3.16 -1.91
N TRP A 45 10.72 2.65 -2.08
CA TRP A 45 11.92 3.49 -2.17
C TRP A 45 12.00 4.23 -3.51
N THR A 46 11.53 3.61 -4.58
CA THR A 46 11.56 4.18 -5.93
C THR A 46 10.65 5.39 -6.04
N ALA A 47 9.43 5.30 -5.51
CA ALA A 47 8.48 6.42 -5.51
C ALA A 47 9.02 7.65 -4.78
N SER A 48 9.83 7.46 -3.75
CA SER A 48 10.49 8.56 -3.03
C SER A 48 11.34 9.42 -3.97
N ARG A 49 11.97 8.81 -4.97
CA ARG A 49 12.84 9.45 -5.94
C ARG A 49 12.10 9.92 -7.19
N THR A 50 11.18 9.10 -7.71
CA THR A 50 10.51 9.37 -8.99
C THR A 50 9.28 10.27 -8.84
N GLY A 51 8.68 10.31 -7.66
CA GLY A 51 7.41 11.02 -7.45
C GLY A 51 6.19 10.24 -7.90
N ASN A 52 6.33 8.95 -8.27
CA ASN A 52 5.24 8.11 -8.74
C ASN A 52 5.12 6.85 -7.91
N ALA A 53 3.95 6.62 -7.33
CA ALA A 53 3.64 5.37 -6.64
C ALA A 53 3.41 4.25 -7.64
N PHE A 54 3.88 3.05 -7.31
CA PHE A 54 3.64 1.85 -8.10
C PHE A 54 2.42 1.11 -7.53
N ILE A 55 1.30 1.19 -8.22
CA ILE A 55 0.04 0.56 -7.82
C ILE A 55 -0.13 -0.73 -8.64
N GLU A 56 0.18 -1.86 -8.02
CA GLU A 56 0.21 -3.16 -8.69
C GLU A 56 -1.18 -3.62 -9.11
N THR A 57 -1.35 -3.79 -10.42
CA THR A 57 -2.61 -4.26 -11.02
C THR A 57 -2.53 -5.69 -11.50
N VAL A 58 -1.34 -6.17 -11.86
CA VAL A 58 -1.08 -7.56 -12.25
C VAL A 58 0.13 -8.06 -11.48
N SER A 59 -0.05 -9.12 -10.70
CA SER A 59 1.03 -9.74 -9.92
C SER A 59 1.89 -10.67 -10.80
N VAL A 60 1.22 -11.57 -11.53
CA VAL A 60 1.87 -12.54 -12.43
C VAL A 60 1.12 -12.57 -13.75
N ASP A 61 1.68 -11.98 -14.80
CA ASP A 61 1.00 -11.84 -16.09
C ASP A 61 0.78 -13.18 -16.82
N THR A 62 1.71 -14.11 -16.66
CA THR A 62 1.60 -15.46 -17.29
C THR A 62 0.51 -16.34 -16.67
N ARG A 63 -0.06 -15.95 -15.52
CA ARG A 63 -1.10 -16.69 -14.79
C ARG A 63 -2.37 -15.88 -14.60
N ASP A 64 -2.50 -14.72 -15.24
CA ASP A 64 -3.62 -13.77 -15.05
C ASP A 64 -3.90 -13.47 -13.57
N ARG A 65 -2.85 -13.47 -12.74
CA ARG A 65 -3.00 -13.15 -11.31
C ARG A 65 -3.04 -11.64 -11.13
N ALA A 66 -4.16 -11.14 -10.65
CA ALA A 66 -4.33 -9.71 -10.35
C ALA A 66 -3.40 -9.28 -9.20
N GLY A 67 -3.00 -8.01 -9.21
CA GLY A 67 -2.16 -7.40 -8.19
C GLY A 67 -2.94 -7.02 -6.92
N TRP A 68 -2.19 -6.60 -5.90
CA TRP A 68 -2.77 -6.26 -4.59
C TRP A 68 -3.81 -5.14 -4.66
N ALA A 69 -3.72 -4.25 -5.64
CA ALA A 69 -4.71 -3.19 -5.80
C ALA A 69 -6.13 -3.74 -5.93
N TYR A 70 -6.28 -4.92 -6.54
CA TYR A 70 -7.58 -5.58 -6.70
C TYR A 70 -7.84 -6.67 -5.66
N THR A 71 -6.80 -7.35 -5.16
CA THR A 71 -6.96 -8.60 -4.42
C THR A 71 -6.78 -8.46 -2.91
N SER A 72 -6.16 -7.38 -2.42
CA SER A 72 -5.92 -7.22 -0.99
C SER A 72 -7.24 -7.18 -0.20
N ALA A 73 -7.34 -8.03 0.81
CA ALA A 73 -8.49 -8.10 1.72
C ALA A 73 -8.36 -7.12 2.89
N ALA A 74 -7.31 -6.30 2.95
CA ALA A 74 -7.12 -5.31 4.00
C ALA A 74 -8.13 -4.16 3.88
N ASP A 75 -8.42 -3.51 5.00
CA ASP A 75 -9.25 -2.30 5.05
C ASP A 75 -8.43 -1.07 4.66
N LEU A 76 -7.20 -1.00 5.16
CA LEU A 76 -6.29 0.13 4.94
C LEU A 76 -4.98 -0.33 4.32
N LEU A 77 -4.49 0.48 3.41
CA LEU A 77 -3.12 0.43 2.90
C LEU A 77 -2.30 1.53 3.57
N LEU A 78 -1.18 1.14 4.17
CA LEU A 78 -0.17 2.08 4.64
C LEU A 78 0.99 2.07 3.65
N TYR A 79 1.02 3.08 2.81
CA TYR A 79 2.00 3.22 1.75
C TYR A 79 3.15 4.11 2.23
N TYR A 80 4.28 3.49 2.54
CA TYR A 80 5.41 4.14 3.18
C TYR A 80 6.49 4.50 2.17
N LEU A 81 6.88 5.77 2.17
CA LEU A 81 7.98 6.30 1.38
C LEU A 81 9.14 6.70 2.30
N PRO A 82 10.12 5.81 2.52
CA PRO A 82 11.24 6.11 3.43
C PRO A 82 12.04 7.35 3.03
N GLY A 83 12.29 7.52 1.75
CA GLY A 83 13.05 8.66 1.24
C GLY A 83 12.36 10.02 1.42
N ARG A 84 11.08 10.03 1.74
CA ARG A 84 10.29 11.24 2.03
C ARG A 84 9.78 11.28 3.47
N ALA A 85 10.14 10.28 4.27
CA ALA A 85 9.67 10.14 5.66
C ALA A 85 8.13 10.32 5.76
N SER A 86 7.38 9.70 4.86
CA SER A 86 5.94 9.89 4.73
C SER A 86 5.20 8.56 4.64
N ILE A 87 4.01 8.50 5.26
CA ILE A 87 3.08 7.40 5.11
C ILE A 87 1.76 7.94 4.56
N TYR A 88 1.33 7.36 3.44
CA TYR A 88 0.01 7.64 2.85
C TYR A 88 -0.97 6.61 3.39
N VAL A 89 -2.02 7.05 4.06
CA VAL A 89 -3.05 6.19 4.65
C VAL A 89 -4.23 6.15 3.68
N LEU A 90 -4.45 5.02 3.02
CA LEU A 90 -5.51 4.86 2.04
C LEU A 90 -6.48 3.75 2.45
N ALA A 91 -7.78 4.04 2.39
CA ALA A 91 -8.77 2.98 2.39
C ALA A 91 -8.68 2.24 1.05
N LEU A 92 -8.60 0.91 1.07
CA LEU A 92 -8.52 0.13 -0.17
C LEU A 92 -9.78 0.26 -1.03
N THR A 93 -10.94 0.48 -0.41
CA THR A 93 -12.17 0.80 -1.15
C THR A 93 -12.06 2.10 -1.93
N ALA A 94 -11.46 3.13 -1.34
CA ALA A 94 -11.24 4.41 -2.01
C ALA A 94 -10.24 4.29 -3.16
N LEU A 95 -9.17 3.52 -2.96
CA LEU A 95 -8.19 3.24 -4.00
C LEU A 95 -8.85 2.51 -5.18
N ARG A 96 -9.63 1.46 -4.92
CA ARG A 96 -10.33 0.71 -5.97
C ARG A 96 -11.34 1.55 -6.73
N TYR A 97 -11.98 2.48 -6.07
CA TYR A 97 -12.88 3.44 -6.72
C TYR A 97 -12.14 4.29 -7.76
N ARG A 98 -10.86 4.61 -7.53
CA ARG A 98 -10.03 5.40 -8.43
C ARG A 98 -9.40 4.58 -9.58
N LEU A 99 -9.27 3.27 -9.44
CA LEU A 99 -8.56 2.44 -10.42
C LEU A 99 -9.06 2.58 -11.86
N PRO A 100 -10.37 2.60 -12.16
CA PRO A 100 -10.82 2.77 -13.53
C PRO A 100 -10.35 4.09 -14.16
N PHE A 101 -10.36 5.18 -13.41
CA PHE A 101 -9.85 6.47 -13.85
C PHE A 101 -8.32 6.43 -14.02
N TRP A 102 -7.60 5.91 -13.03
CA TRP A 102 -6.13 5.83 -13.09
C TRP A 102 -5.65 4.95 -14.23
N THR A 103 -6.35 3.87 -14.52
CA THR A 103 -6.00 2.95 -15.62
C THR A 103 -6.04 3.67 -16.98
N GLN A 104 -6.94 4.62 -17.14
CA GLN A 104 -7.04 5.42 -18.39
C GLN A 104 -6.06 6.60 -18.41
N GLN A 105 -5.69 7.12 -17.24
CA GLN A 105 -4.96 8.39 -17.12
C GLN A 105 -3.45 8.21 -16.99
N TYR A 106 -2.99 7.13 -16.34
CA TYR A 106 -1.59 6.96 -15.98
C TYR A 106 -0.95 5.77 -16.69
N PRO A 107 0.38 5.85 -16.95
CA PRO A 107 1.08 4.77 -17.65
C PRO A 107 1.21 3.52 -16.79
N ILE A 108 1.29 2.37 -17.46
CA ILE A 108 1.61 1.08 -16.86
C ILE A 108 3.11 0.86 -16.97
N ARG A 109 3.72 0.42 -15.88
CA ARG A 109 5.10 -0.07 -15.85
C ARG A 109 5.09 -1.57 -15.65
N GLU A 110 5.90 -2.27 -16.45
CA GLU A 110 6.16 -3.69 -16.30
C GLU A 110 7.49 -3.88 -15.56
N ILE A 111 7.47 -4.70 -14.51
CA ILE A 111 8.66 -5.08 -13.78
C ILE A 111 8.99 -6.53 -14.14
N PRO A 112 10.15 -6.81 -14.76
CA PRO A 112 10.54 -8.17 -15.10
C PRO A 112 10.90 -8.96 -13.85
N ASN A 113 10.42 -10.19 -13.81
CA ASN A 113 10.77 -11.21 -12.83
C ASN A 113 11.31 -12.45 -13.57
N ASP A 114 11.58 -13.51 -12.86
CA ASP A 114 12.03 -14.76 -13.48
C ASP A 114 10.84 -15.48 -14.16
N GLY A 115 10.78 -15.36 -15.49
CA GLY A 115 9.77 -16.01 -16.32
C GLY A 115 8.41 -15.31 -16.39
N TYR A 116 8.24 -14.12 -15.78
CA TYR A 116 6.98 -13.35 -15.84
C TYR A 116 7.24 -11.86 -15.57
N HIS A 117 6.19 -11.05 -15.72
CA HIS A 117 6.22 -9.62 -15.39
C HIS A 117 5.13 -9.26 -14.38
N THR A 118 5.45 -8.32 -13.53
CA THR A 118 4.50 -7.64 -12.64
C THR A 118 4.15 -6.29 -13.27
N HIS A 119 2.87 -5.96 -13.34
CA HIS A 119 2.42 -4.69 -13.92
C HIS A 119 1.83 -3.79 -12.84
N GLY A 120 2.09 -2.50 -12.95
CA GLY A 120 1.53 -1.51 -12.06
C GLY A 120 1.36 -0.16 -12.72
N LEU A 121 0.40 0.60 -12.20
CA LEU A 121 0.18 1.98 -12.61
C LEU A 121 1.17 2.89 -11.91
N LEU A 122 1.72 3.85 -12.64
CA LEU A 122 2.54 4.91 -12.08
C LEU A 122 1.63 6.09 -11.74
N VAL A 123 1.21 6.16 -10.48
CA VAL A 123 0.30 7.21 -10.00
C VAL A 123 1.12 8.31 -9.33
N PRO A 124 0.99 9.58 -9.77
CA PRO A 124 1.70 10.68 -9.13
C PRO A 124 1.37 10.77 -7.64
N LEU A 125 2.36 11.09 -6.81
CA LEU A 125 2.17 11.18 -5.36
C LEU A 125 1.14 12.24 -4.97
N ASP A 126 0.98 13.31 -5.74
CA ASP A 126 -0.07 14.31 -5.50
C ASP A 126 -1.46 13.70 -5.65
N GLU A 127 -1.66 12.84 -6.63
CA GLU A 127 -2.93 12.13 -6.83
C GLU A 127 -3.17 11.11 -5.72
N LEU A 128 -2.11 10.40 -5.32
CA LEU A 128 -2.20 9.47 -4.19
C LEU A 128 -2.58 10.22 -2.91
N ALA A 129 -1.98 11.39 -2.66
CA ALA A 129 -2.28 12.23 -1.50
C ALA A 129 -3.75 12.69 -1.49
N ARG A 130 -4.28 13.08 -2.66
CA ARG A 130 -5.69 13.48 -2.78
C ARG A 130 -6.66 12.33 -2.49
N SER A 131 -6.23 11.09 -2.75
CA SER A 131 -7.04 9.90 -2.52
C SER A 131 -6.86 9.34 -1.10
N ALA A 132 -5.84 9.78 -0.37
CA ALA A 132 -5.53 9.32 0.97
C ALA A 132 -6.42 9.99 2.02
N GLN A 133 -6.73 9.25 3.08
CA GLN A 133 -7.38 9.82 4.26
C GLN A 133 -6.44 10.79 4.99
N ARG A 134 -5.15 10.44 5.03
CA ARG A 134 -4.08 11.23 5.65
C ARG A 134 -2.75 10.96 4.96
N VAL A 135 -1.89 11.96 5.02
CA VAL A 135 -0.46 11.81 4.75
C VAL A 135 0.27 12.16 6.04
N LEU A 136 0.97 11.19 6.61
CA LEU A 136 1.66 11.33 7.89
C LEU A 136 3.14 11.58 7.65
N SER A 137 3.70 12.56 8.36
CA SER A 137 5.16 12.72 8.47
C SER A 137 5.66 11.84 9.61
N VAL A 138 6.67 11.04 9.34
CA VAL A 138 7.24 10.10 10.31
C VAL A 138 8.74 10.36 10.46
N PRO A 139 9.36 9.92 11.56
CA PRO A 139 10.80 10.01 11.66
C PRO A 139 11.49 9.32 10.49
N ALA A 140 12.51 9.96 9.94
CA ALA A 140 13.32 9.33 8.90
C ALA A 140 13.90 8.00 9.43
N PRO A 141 14.06 6.98 8.57
CA PRO A 141 14.71 5.75 9.00
C PRO A 141 16.11 6.09 9.53
N GLY A 142 16.45 5.54 10.70
CA GLY A 142 17.75 5.75 11.32
C GLY A 142 18.88 5.38 10.35
N ARG A 143 19.92 6.23 10.36
CA ARG A 143 21.14 5.94 9.58
C ARG A 143 21.95 4.84 10.25
#